data_4c9293fc17fb37e438632bf491127fb0
#
_entry.id   4c9293fc17fb37e438632bf491127fb0
#
_cell.length_a   1.000
_cell.length_b   1.000
_cell.length_c   1.000
_cell.angle_alpha   90.00
_cell.angle_beta   90.00
_cell.angle_gamma   90.00
#
_symmetry.space_group_name_H-M   'P 1'
#
loop_
_entity.id
_entity.type
_entity.pdbx_description
1 polymer ?
#
loop_
_entity_poly.entity_id
_entity_poly.type
_entity_poly.pdbx_seq_one_letter_code
_entity_poly.pdbx_strand_id
1 'polypeptide(L)'
;MLAFTLVALVFVGLIYMYRRGDVPPKPAVPAMSDEQIRQAWRKLGFFCEMDTQKRQWRLTGSRAGLLYFPDLLLGFINDPKNAKDGEKEHYGPYGSLEIMMWPDAGFDSHAIRGSSASLAHLAELIEVKLATAEPGQPITIREEYSADSPYSLLLDVRADGFDPAAADREQLGAATELKKPPEKKAPEKKT
;
A
#
# COMPACT_ATOMS: atom_id res chain seq x y z
N MET A 1 6.40 23.62 -47.66
CA MET A 1 7.62 22.85 -47.32
C MET A 1 8.25 23.20 -45.97
N LEU A 2 8.15 24.42 -45.44
CA LEU A 2 8.75 24.85 -44.17
C LEU A 2 8.11 24.17 -42.91
N ALA A 3 6.82 23.81 -42.93
CA ALA A 3 6.13 23.22 -41.79
C ALA A 3 6.58 21.76 -41.46
N PHE A 4 6.94 20.99 -42.47
CA PHE A 4 7.40 19.61 -42.30
C PHE A 4 8.81 19.51 -41.71
N THR A 5 9.67 20.47 -41.98
CA THR A 5 11.03 20.51 -41.41
C THR A 5 11.03 20.85 -39.93
N LEU A 6 10.10 21.69 -39.46
CA LEU A 6 10.03 22.07 -38.04
C LEU A 6 9.55 20.90 -37.15
N VAL A 7 8.57 20.12 -37.64
CA VAL A 7 8.06 18.94 -36.92
C VAL A 7 9.14 17.86 -36.83
N ALA A 8 9.91 17.62 -37.88
CA ALA A 8 11.00 16.64 -37.86
C ALA A 8 12.12 17.02 -36.88
N LEU A 9 12.48 18.31 -36.77
CA LEU A 9 13.49 18.78 -35.82
C LEU A 9 13.04 18.63 -34.36
N VAL A 10 11.74 18.82 -34.05
CA VAL A 10 11.20 18.63 -32.71
C VAL A 10 11.22 17.14 -32.35
N PHE A 11 10.88 16.23 -33.29
CA PHE A 11 10.92 14.78 -33.05
C PHE A 11 12.35 14.25 -32.85
N VAL A 12 13.32 14.76 -33.63
CA VAL A 12 14.74 14.40 -33.48
C VAL A 12 15.29 14.91 -32.15
N GLY A 13 14.89 16.11 -31.71
CA GLY A 13 15.24 16.66 -30.40
C GLY A 13 14.69 15.83 -29.25
N LEU A 14 13.42 15.36 -29.32
CA LEU A 14 12.79 14.48 -28.34
C LEU A 14 13.47 13.10 -28.27
N ILE A 15 13.81 12.51 -29.42
CA ILE A 15 14.52 11.22 -29.48
C ILE A 15 15.94 11.34 -28.93
N TYR A 16 16.61 12.48 -29.16
CA TYR A 16 17.96 12.73 -28.65
C TYR A 16 17.98 12.94 -27.12
N MET A 17 16.97 13.62 -26.56
CA MET A 17 16.78 13.76 -25.11
C MET A 17 16.46 12.40 -24.45
N TYR A 18 15.62 11.58 -25.09
CA TYR A 18 15.29 10.24 -24.59
C TYR A 18 16.51 9.31 -24.57
N ARG A 19 17.42 9.41 -25.54
CA ARG A 19 18.67 8.63 -25.60
C ARG A 19 19.74 9.08 -24.60
N ARG A 20 19.72 10.33 -24.14
CA ARG A 20 20.68 10.84 -23.15
C ARG A 20 20.30 10.55 -21.70
N GLY A 21 19.14 10.00 -21.43
CA GLY A 21 18.68 9.79 -20.07
C GLY A 21 18.31 11.09 -19.33
N ASP A 22 18.29 12.24 -20.03
CA ASP A 22 17.82 13.51 -19.49
C ASP A 22 16.28 13.58 -19.47
N VAL A 23 15.65 12.51 -18.94
CA VAL A 23 14.23 12.59 -18.57
C VAL A 23 14.16 13.55 -17.39
N PRO A 24 13.43 14.68 -17.50
CA PRO A 24 13.28 15.56 -16.36
C PRO A 24 12.80 14.75 -15.17
N PRO A 25 13.40 14.91 -13.98
CA PRO A 25 13.01 14.15 -12.82
C PRO A 25 11.50 14.33 -12.62
N LYS A 26 10.79 13.21 -12.50
CA LYS A 26 9.35 13.22 -12.18
C LYS A 26 9.18 14.15 -10.97
N PRO A 27 8.29 15.14 -11.01
CA PRO A 27 8.11 16.05 -9.89
C PRO A 27 7.94 15.21 -8.63
N ALA A 28 8.82 15.43 -7.66
CA ALA A 28 8.77 14.72 -6.39
C ALA A 28 7.40 15.00 -5.78
N VAL A 29 6.59 13.96 -5.60
CA VAL A 29 5.37 14.07 -4.81
C VAL A 29 5.82 14.55 -3.43
N PRO A 30 5.27 15.66 -2.89
CA PRO A 30 5.67 16.14 -1.58
C PRO A 30 5.54 15.01 -0.58
N ALA A 31 6.63 14.70 0.13
CA ALA A 31 6.59 13.69 1.17
C ALA A 31 5.55 14.09 2.21
N MET A 32 4.64 13.17 2.55
CA MET A 32 3.66 13.40 3.62
C MET A 32 4.40 13.71 4.93
N SER A 33 3.88 14.64 5.72
CA SER A 33 4.39 14.87 7.06
C SER A 33 4.01 13.70 7.97
N ASP A 34 4.75 13.51 9.08
CA ASP A 34 4.47 12.46 10.06
C ASP A 34 3.03 12.53 10.59
N GLU A 35 2.49 13.76 10.75
CA GLU A 35 1.10 13.93 11.18
C GLU A 35 0.11 13.52 10.09
N GLN A 36 0.38 13.83 8.84
CA GLN A 36 -0.47 13.38 7.72
C GLN A 36 -0.46 11.85 7.59
N ILE A 37 0.69 11.22 7.83
CA ILE A 37 0.83 9.75 7.84
C ILE A 37 -0.02 9.16 8.98
N ARG A 38 0.09 9.70 10.21
CA ARG A 38 -0.72 9.25 11.35
C ARG A 38 -2.22 9.38 11.09
N GLN A 39 -2.63 10.53 10.54
CA GLN A 39 -4.04 10.75 10.19
C GLN A 39 -4.53 9.79 9.10
N ALA A 40 -3.69 9.49 8.11
CA ALA A 40 -4.04 8.54 7.05
C ALA A 40 -4.24 7.11 7.59
N TRP A 41 -3.38 6.64 8.53
CA TRP A 41 -3.58 5.35 9.21
C TRP A 41 -4.86 5.32 10.05
N ARG A 42 -5.14 6.37 10.81
CA ARG A 42 -6.39 6.47 11.60
C ARG A 42 -7.63 6.49 10.72
N LYS A 43 -7.55 7.17 9.57
CA LYS A 43 -8.65 7.20 8.60
C LYS A 43 -8.86 5.84 7.95
N LEU A 44 -7.81 5.07 7.70
CA LEU A 44 -7.89 3.71 7.16
C LEU A 44 -8.50 2.73 8.18
N GLY A 45 -8.35 2.99 9.49
CA GLY A 45 -8.88 2.16 10.57
C GLY A 45 -7.98 1.00 10.99
N PHE A 46 -6.99 0.63 10.18
CA PHE A 46 -6.02 -0.44 10.45
C PHE A 46 -4.64 -0.07 9.88
N PHE A 47 -3.62 -0.67 10.45
CA PHE A 47 -2.26 -0.65 9.89
C PHE A 47 -2.11 -1.81 8.92
N CYS A 48 -1.48 -1.56 7.76
CA CYS A 48 -1.23 -2.56 6.74
C CYS A 48 0.27 -2.65 6.44
N GLU A 49 0.80 -3.87 6.46
CA GLU A 49 2.15 -4.17 6.02
C GLU A 49 2.19 -5.46 5.21
N MET A 50 3.17 -5.57 4.31
CA MET A 50 3.44 -6.78 3.55
C MET A 50 4.78 -7.38 4.01
N ASP A 51 4.71 -8.55 4.67
CA ASP A 51 5.87 -9.32 5.11
C ASP A 51 6.31 -10.25 3.99
N THR A 52 7.36 -9.87 3.25
CA THR A 52 7.91 -10.66 2.14
C THR A 52 8.54 -11.96 2.61
N GLN A 53 9.08 -12.03 3.82
CA GLN A 53 9.72 -13.23 4.36
C GLN A 53 8.67 -14.29 4.70
N LYS A 54 7.57 -13.87 5.33
CA LYS A 54 6.45 -14.75 5.68
C LYS A 54 5.46 -14.91 4.54
N ARG A 55 5.63 -14.15 3.46
CA ARG A 55 4.68 -14.08 2.33
C ARG A 55 3.27 -13.81 2.81
N GLN A 56 3.10 -12.69 3.50
CA GLN A 56 1.86 -12.40 4.20
C GLN A 56 1.53 -10.91 4.16
N TRP A 57 0.32 -10.60 3.75
CA TRP A 57 -0.31 -9.32 4.01
C TRP A 57 -0.83 -9.33 5.44
N ARG A 58 -0.42 -8.36 6.24
CA ARG A 58 -0.90 -8.23 7.61
C ARG A 58 -1.68 -6.95 7.77
N LEU A 59 -2.93 -7.10 8.21
CA LEU A 59 -3.78 -5.99 8.64
C LEU A 59 -3.92 -6.04 10.15
N THR A 60 -3.49 -4.99 10.85
CA THR A 60 -3.50 -4.90 12.31
C THR A 60 -4.45 -3.80 12.74
N GLY A 61 -5.46 -4.11 13.53
CA GLY A 61 -6.46 -3.15 13.98
C GLY A 61 -7.41 -3.69 15.03
N SER A 62 -8.21 -2.83 15.64
CA SER A 62 -9.38 -3.30 16.39
C SER A 62 -10.36 -3.99 15.43
N ARG A 63 -11.27 -4.81 15.98
CA ARG A 63 -12.31 -5.44 15.17
C ARG A 63 -13.09 -4.41 14.34
N ALA A 64 -13.48 -3.31 14.95
CA ALA A 64 -14.18 -2.23 14.26
C ALA A 64 -13.32 -1.59 13.16
N GLY A 65 -12.03 -1.38 13.40
CA GLY A 65 -11.10 -0.85 12.40
C GLY A 65 -10.90 -1.80 11.22
N LEU A 66 -10.75 -3.11 11.48
CA LEU A 66 -10.57 -4.12 10.42
C LEU A 66 -11.82 -4.29 9.54
N LEU A 67 -13.01 -4.00 10.05
CA LEU A 67 -14.26 -4.01 9.27
C LEU A 67 -14.31 -2.91 8.18
N TYR A 68 -13.45 -1.89 8.22
CA TYR A 68 -13.31 -0.97 7.08
C TYR A 68 -12.69 -1.62 5.84
N PHE A 69 -11.97 -2.74 5.99
CA PHE A 69 -11.38 -3.38 4.83
C PHE A 69 -12.42 -4.04 3.90
N PRO A 70 -13.42 -4.80 4.36
CA PRO A 70 -14.58 -5.17 3.55
C PRO A 70 -15.22 -3.99 2.82
N ASP A 71 -15.44 -2.88 3.52
CA ASP A 71 -16.03 -1.67 2.91
C ASP A 71 -15.15 -1.11 1.77
N LEU A 72 -13.81 -1.14 1.93
CA LEU A 72 -12.89 -0.74 0.85
C LEU A 72 -12.97 -1.68 -0.35
N LEU A 73 -13.04 -3.00 -0.14
CA LEU A 73 -13.21 -3.97 -1.21
C LEU A 73 -14.51 -3.73 -1.97
N LEU A 74 -15.61 -3.53 -1.25
CA LEU A 74 -16.93 -3.24 -1.84
C LEU A 74 -16.94 -1.89 -2.55
N GLY A 75 -16.30 -0.87 -1.97
CA GLY A 75 -16.13 0.44 -2.61
C GLY A 75 -15.35 0.34 -3.92
N PHE A 76 -14.25 -0.40 -3.93
CA PHE A 76 -13.41 -0.63 -5.11
C PHE A 76 -14.18 -1.29 -6.26
N ILE A 77 -14.91 -2.39 -6.00
CA ILE A 77 -15.65 -3.12 -7.04
C ILE A 77 -16.89 -2.35 -7.55
N ASN A 78 -17.45 -1.44 -6.76
CA ASN A 78 -18.60 -0.62 -7.14
C ASN A 78 -18.19 0.67 -7.88
N ASP A 79 -16.92 1.03 -7.91
CA ASP A 79 -16.46 2.19 -8.69
C ASP A 79 -16.32 1.81 -10.17
N PRO A 80 -17.09 2.45 -11.07
CA PRO A 80 -17.03 2.13 -12.51
C PRO A 80 -15.65 2.26 -13.15
N LYS A 81 -14.75 3.07 -12.56
CA LYS A 81 -13.36 3.22 -13.04
C LYS A 81 -12.55 1.92 -12.89
N ASN A 82 -12.92 1.06 -11.92
CA ASN A 82 -12.24 -0.19 -11.61
C ASN A 82 -12.84 -1.41 -12.32
N ALA A 83 -13.75 -1.21 -13.28
CA ALA A 83 -14.49 -2.31 -13.93
C ALA A 83 -13.65 -3.19 -14.86
N LYS A 84 -12.43 -2.78 -15.22
CA LYS A 84 -11.58 -3.50 -16.17
C LYS A 84 -10.45 -4.23 -15.46
N ASP A 85 -10.05 -5.36 -16.00
CA ASP A 85 -8.87 -6.08 -15.54
C ASP A 85 -7.61 -5.20 -15.61
N GLY A 86 -6.82 -5.25 -14.55
CA GLY A 86 -5.61 -4.43 -14.40
C GLY A 86 -5.84 -3.07 -13.74
N GLU A 87 -7.09 -2.62 -13.57
CA GLU A 87 -7.38 -1.41 -12.78
C GLU A 87 -7.09 -1.66 -11.31
N LYS A 88 -6.52 -0.64 -10.64
CA LYS A 88 -6.06 -0.79 -9.28
C LYS A 88 -6.14 0.51 -8.49
N GLU A 89 -6.27 0.37 -7.19
CA GLU A 89 -6.20 1.47 -6.24
C GLU A 89 -5.24 1.18 -5.10
N HIS A 90 -4.66 2.26 -4.58
CA HIS A 90 -3.77 2.23 -3.44
C HIS A 90 -4.42 2.92 -2.25
N TYR A 91 -4.33 2.30 -1.10
CA TYR A 91 -4.90 2.79 0.15
C TYR A 91 -3.82 2.92 1.22
N GLY A 92 -4.09 3.80 2.17
CA GLY A 92 -3.19 4.09 3.28
C GLY A 92 -1.99 4.97 2.90
N PRO A 93 -1.17 5.34 3.89
CA PRO A 93 0.07 6.03 3.67
C PRO A 93 1.01 5.19 2.80
N TYR A 94 1.83 5.86 1.98
CA TYR A 94 2.80 5.23 1.07
C TYR A 94 2.18 4.31 0.00
N GLY A 95 0.85 4.25 -0.12
CA GLY A 95 0.19 3.25 -0.97
C GLY A 95 0.41 1.83 -0.48
N SER A 96 0.40 1.63 0.84
CA SER A 96 0.79 0.37 1.51
C SER A 96 -0.12 -0.81 1.17
N LEU A 97 -1.36 -0.56 0.76
CA LEU A 97 -2.32 -1.58 0.37
C LEU A 97 -2.74 -1.33 -1.09
N GLU A 98 -2.50 -2.30 -1.97
CA GLU A 98 -2.97 -2.27 -3.34
C GLU A 98 -4.09 -3.31 -3.54
N ILE A 99 -5.23 -2.87 -4.07
CA ILE A 99 -6.33 -3.73 -4.52
C ILE A 99 -6.40 -3.65 -6.03
N MET A 100 -6.49 -4.78 -6.71
CA MET A 100 -6.46 -4.86 -8.16
C MET A 100 -7.59 -5.73 -8.71
N MET A 101 -8.28 -5.24 -9.75
CA MET A 101 -9.20 -6.03 -10.55
C MET A 101 -8.42 -7.02 -11.41
N TRP A 102 -8.68 -8.32 -11.24
CA TRP A 102 -8.01 -9.39 -11.97
C TRP A 102 -8.93 -10.60 -12.13
N PRO A 103 -8.85 -11.37 -13.23
CA PRO A 103 -9.69 -12.54 -13.42
C PRO A 103 -9.56 -13.58 -12.30
N ASP A 104 -8.33 -13.84 -11.86
CA ASP A 104 -8.02 -14.84 -10.85
C ASP A 104 -7.85 -14.20 -9.46
N ALA A 105 -8.53 -14.79 -8.46
CA ALA A 105 -8.37 -14.41 -7.07
C ALA A 105 -6.94 -14.70 -6.58
N GLY A 106 -6.38 -13.82 -5.74
CA GLY A 106 -5.06 -14.07 -5.19
C GLY A 106 -4.52 -12.98 -4.27
N PHE A 107 -3.53 -13.40 -3.50
CA PHE A 107 -2.64 -12.54 -2.74
C PHE A 107 -1.23 -12.72 -3.30
N ASP A 108 -0.59 -11.65 -3.75
CA ASP A 108 0.81 -11.70 -4.18
C ASP A 108 1.64 -10.58 -3.52
N SER A 109 2.87 -10.37 -3.96
CA SER A 109 3.77 -9.36 -3.38
C SER A 109 3.39 -7.92 -3.72
N HIS A 110 2.40 -7.70 -4.56
CA HIS A 110 2.04 -6.37 -5.04
C HIS A 110 0.62 -5.99 -4.66
N ALA A 111 -0.33 -6.94 -4.77
CA ALA A 111 -1.74 -6.63 -4.62
C ALA A 111 -2.54 -7.77 -3.97
N ILE A 112 -3.67 -7.39 -3.43
CA ILE A 112 -4.82 -8.26 -3.17
C ILE A 112 -5.71 -8.14 -4.41
N ARG A 113 -5.89 -9.23 -5.14
CA ARG A 113 -6.50 -9.21 -6.46
C ARG A 113 -7.62 -10.21 -6.62
N GLY A 114 -8.53 -9.91 -7.53
CA GLY A 114 -9.64 -10.80 -7.91
C GLY A 114 -10.64 -10.14 -8.82
N SER A 115 -11.57 -10.93 -9.34
CA SER A 115 -12.77 -10.42 -10.00
C SER A 115 -13.69 -9.71 -9.00
N SER A 116 -14.67 -8.94 -9.47
CA SER A 116 -15.66 -8.32 -8.59
C SER A 116 -16.34 -9.34 -7.68
N ALA A 117 -16.67 -10.53 -8.20
CA ALA A 117 -17.27 -11.60 -7.41
C ALA A 117 -16.30 -12.16 -6.36
N SER A 118 -15.02 -12.35 -6.74
CA SER A 118 -14.00 -12.85 -5.80
C SER A 118 -13.71 -11.85 -4.70
N LEU A 119 -13.57 -10.55 -5.02
CA LEU A 119 -13.32 -9.51 -4.02
C LEU A 119 -14.53 -9.32 -3.09
N ALA A 120 -15.77 -9.44 -3.61
CA ALA A 120 -16.96 -9.45 -2.78
C ALA A 120 -16.99 -10.66 -1.83
N HIS A 121 -16.62 -11.85 -2.32
CA HIS A 121 -16.48 -13.04 -1.47
C HIS A 121 -15.40 -12.87 -0.39
N LEU A 122 -14.27 -12.23 -0.70
CA LEU A 122 -13.26 -11.91 0.30
C LEU A 122 -13.81 -10.98 1.38
N ALA A 123 -14.59 -9.97 0.99
CA ALA A 123 -15.22 -9.06 1.95
C ALA A 123 -16.14 -9.85 2.92
N GLU A 124 -17.00 -10.71 2.39
CA GLU A 124 -17.88 -11.57 3.20
C GLU A 124 -17.09 -12.50 4.13
N LEU A 125 -16.04 -13.16 3.63
CA LEU A 125 -15.17 -14.02 4.45
C LEU A 125 -14.57 -13.25 5.64
N ILE A 126 -14.11 -12.03 5.42
CA ILE A 126 -13.53 -11.18 6.45
C ILE A 126 -14.60 -10.82 7.49
N GLU A 127 -15.78 -10.39 7.07
CA GLU A 127 -16.89 -10.05 7.98
C GLU A 127 -17.29 -11.22 8.85
N VAL A 128 -17.48 -12.40 8.25
CA VAL A 128 -17.85 -13.64 8.98
C VAL A 128 -16.78 -14.01 10.01
N LYS A 129 -15.49 -13.96 9.62
CA LYS A 129 -14.40 -14.31 10.54
C LYS A 129 -14.23 -13.28 11.66
N LEU A 130 -14.41 -11.99 11.36
CA LEU A 130 -14.35 -10.94 12.37
C LEU A 130 -15.55 -10.93 13.33
N ALA A 131 -16.70 -11.48 12.94
CA ALA A 131 -17.89 -11.53 13.80
C ALA A 131 -17.64 -12.23 15.15
N THR A 132 -16.79 -13.25 15.15
CA THR A 132 -16.43 -14.06 16.34
C THR A 132 -14.99 -13.87 16.80
N ALA A 133 -14.26 -12.92 16.18
CA ALA A 133 -12.85 -12.71 16.48
C ALA A 133 -12.63 -12.06 17.84
N GLU A 134 -11.67 -12.57 18.58
CA GLU A 134 -11.22 -12.01 19.85
C GLU A 134 -9.85 -11.34 19.71
N PRO A 135 -9.56 -10.27 20.47
CA PRO A 135 -8.25 -9.65 20.49
C PRO A 135 -7.13 -10.65 20.83
N GLY A 136 -6.04 -10.60 20.08
CA GLY A 136 -4.89 -11.50 20.26
C GLY A 136 -5.00 -12.83 19.50
N GLN A 137 -6.10 -13.11 18.83
CA GLN A 137 -6.25 -14.27 17.96
C GLN A 137 -6.05 -13.86 16.48
N PRO A 138 -4.94 -14.25 15.85
CA PRO A 138 -4.72 -13.96 14.44
C PRO A 138 -5.63 -14.83 13.56
N ILE A 139 -6.23 -14.24 12.55
CA ILE A 139 -7.06 -14.91 11.55
C ILE A 139 -6.31 -14.93 10.24
N THR A 140 -6.06 -16.11 9.68
CA THR A 140 -5.43 -16.26 8.37
C THR A 140 -6.48 -16.64 7.34
N ILE A 141 -6.47 -15.95 6.20
CA ILE A 141 -7.28 -16.23 5.02
C ILE A 141 -6.31 -16.56 3.87
N ARG A 142 -6.46 -17.72 3.28
CA ARG A 142 -5.76 -18.16 2.10
C ARG A 142 -6.59 -19.20 1.35
N GLU A 143 -6.75 -20.37 1.93
CA GLU A 143 -7.40 -21.53 1.28
C GLU A 143 -8.84 -21.22 0.84
N GLU A 144 -9.58 -20.48 1.65
CA GLU A 144 -10.98 -20.14 1.39
C GLU A 144 -11.13 -19.08 0.28
N TYR A 145 -10.09 -18.28 0.03
CA TYR A 145 -10.10 -17.26 -1.02
C TYR A 145 -9.36 -17.71 -2.27
N SER A 146 -8.11 -18.18 -2.10
CA SER A 146 -7.27 -18.66 -3.19
C SER A 146 -6.16 -19.56 -2.65
N ALA A 147 -6.36 -20.87 -2.72
CA ALA A 147 -5.42 -21.88 -2.21
C ALA A 147 -4.04 -21.80 -2.89
N ASP A 148 -4.00 -21.45 -4.18
CA ASP A 148 -2.77 -21.36 -4.97
C ASP A 148 -2.01 -20.04 -4.80
N SER A 149 -2.53 -19.10 -3.99
CA SER A 149 -1.86 -17.83 -3.74
C SER A 149 -0.51 -18.04 -3.08
N PRO A 150 0.54 -17.34 -3.57
CA PRO A 150 1.87 -17.39 -2.95
C PRO A 150 1.93 -16.69 -1.59
N TYR A 151 0.96 -15.82 -1.30
CA TYR A 151 0.81 -15.08 -0.06
C TYR A 151 -0.49 -15.44 0.65
N SER A 152 -0.62 -15.05 1.91
CA SER A 152 -1.85 -15.12 2.69
C SER A 152 -2.23 -13.75 3.23
N LEU A 153 -3.48 -13.59 3.67
CA LEU A 153 -3.95 -12.44 4.41
C LEU A 153 -4.06 -12.81 5.89
N LEU A 154 -3.42 -12.02 6.75
CA LEU A 154 -3.50 -12.13 8.21
C LEU A 154 -4.25 -10.93 8.78
N LEU A 155 -5.31 -11.18 9.50
CA LEU A 155 -6.00 -10.17 10.32
C LEU A 155 -5.50 -10.32 11.76
N ASP A 156 -4.74 -9.34 12.23
CA ASP A 156 -4.22 -9.28 13.61
C ASP A 156 -5.16 -8.40 14.45
N VAL A 157 -6.13 -9.05 15.09
CA VAL A 157 -7.18 -8.38 15.86
C VAL A 157 -6.63 -7.86 17.18
N ARG A 158 -6.74 -6.56 17.39
CA ARG A 158 -6.31 -5.86 18.61
C ARG A 158 -7.51 -5.45 19.45
N ALA A 159 -7.25 -5.12 20.72
CA ALA A 159 -8.27 -4.60 21.62
C ALA A 159 -8.89 -3.30 21.08
N ASP A 160 -10.10 -2.99 21.55
CA ASP A 160 -10.75 -1.72 21.25
C ASP A 160 -9.89 -0.54 21.69
N GLY A 161 -9.90 0.54 20.87
CA GLY A 161 -9.04 1.70 21.11
C GLY A 161 -7.61 1.57 20.57
N PHE A 162 -7.27 0.49 19.88
CA PHE A 162 -6.00 0.38 19.17
C PHE A 162 -5.84 1.53 18.16
N ASP A 163 -4.72 2.27 18.26
CA ASP A 163 -4.37 3.32 17.29
C ASP A 163 -3.48 2.72 16.18
N PRO A 164 -3.99 2.57 14.93
CA PRO A 164 -3.19 2.02 13.83
C PRO A 164 -1.93 2.85 13.51
N ALA A 165 -1.96 4.16 13.79
CA ALA A 165 -0.78 5.00 13.62
C ALA A 165 0.36 4.66 14.61
N ALA A 166 0.06 4.00 15.71
CA ALA A 166 1.09 3.58 16.67
C ALA A 166 1.88 2.34 16.18
N ALA A 167 1.35 1.57 15.23
CA ALA A 167 2.03 0.42 14.64
C ALA A 167 3.14 0.83 13.65
N ASP A 168 3.07 2.05 13.10
CA ASP A 168 4.04 2.61 12.14
C ASP A 168 5.30 3.23 12.80
N ARG A 169 5.56 2.92 14.06
CA ARG A 169 6.68 3.52 14.84
C ARG A 169 8.05 3.30 14.22
N GLU A 170 8.28 2.15 13.61
CA GLU A 170 9.57 1.83 13.00
C GLU A 170 9.84 2.69 11.77
N GLN A 171 8.82 2.91 10.93
CA GLN A 171 8.96 3.76 9.75
C GLN A 171 9.10 5.24 10.10
N LEU A 172 8.32 5.73 11.05
CA LEU A 172 8.42 7.10 11.56
C LEU A 172 9.74 7.33 12.31
N GLY A 173 10.21 6.36 13.10
CA GLY A 173 11.49 6.40 13.80
C GLY A 173 12.69 6.40 12.86
N ALA A 174 12.71 5.52 11.87
CA ALA A 174 13.78 5.43 10.86
C ALA A 174 13.88 6.71 10.01
N ALA A 175 12.76 7.33 9.65
CA ALA A 175 12.75 8.60 8.92
C ALA A 175 13.33 9.75 9.77
N THR A 176 13.16 9.72 11.08
CA THR A 176 13.70 10.71 12.01
C THR A 176 15.21 10.55 12.20
N GLU A 177 15.73 9.33 12.26
CA GLU A 177 17.18 9.07 12.37
C GLU A 177 17.95 9.46 11.10
N LEU A 178 17.39 9.23 9.92
CA LEU A 178 17.97 9.64 8.64
C LEU A 178 18.06 11.16 8.47
N LYS A 179 17.22 11.93 9.17
CA LYS A 179 17.23 13.41 9.18
C LYS A 179 18.19 14.00 10.19
N LYS A 180 18.79 13.21 11.10
CA LYS A 180 19.77 13.71 12.06
C LYS A 180 21.10 13.94 11.33
N PRO A 181 21.61 15.20 11.23
CA PRO A 181 22.91 15.46 10.61
C PRO A 181 24.01 14.67 11.33
N PRO A 182 25.03 14.20 10.63
CA PRO A 182 26.13 13.48 11.27
C PRO A 182 26.76 14.39 12.34
N GLU A 183 26.74 13.90 13.57
CA GLU A 183 27.34 14.58 14.72
C GLU A 183 28.83 14.80 14.44
N LYS A 184 29.23 16.06 14.26
CA LYS A 184 30.64 16.43 14.08
C LYS A 184 31.41 16.02 15.31
N LYS A 185 32.19 14.93 15.21
CA LYS A 185 33.17 14.57 16.25
C LYS A 185 34.09 15.76 16.48
N ALA A 186 34.09 16.28 17.71
CA ALA A 186 34.99 17.32 18.11
C ALA A 186 36.45 16.87 17.95
N PRO A 187 37.37 17.73 17.51
CA PRO A 187 38.77 17.34 17.36
C PRO A 187 39.37 17.01 18.71
N GLU A 188 39.94 15.78 18.81
CA GLU A 188 40.68 15.30 19.96
C GLU A 188 41.92 16.18 20.16
N LYS A 189 41.93 16.93 21.27
CA LYS A 189 43.12 17.72 21.69
C LYS A 189 44.23 16.72 22.05
N LYS A 190 45.25 16.62 21.22
CA LYS A 190 46.52 16.00 21.60
C LYS A 190 47.23 16.91 22.58
N THR A 191 47.45 16.39 23.78
CA THR A 191 48.39 16.91 24.82
C THR A 191 49.73 16.29 24.59
#